data_e43d9051499106787c9eb27fc7aa31bd
#
_entry.id   e43d9051499106787c9eb27fc7aa31bd
#
_cell.length_a   1.000
_cell.length_b   1.000
_cell.length_c   1.000
_cell.angle_alpha   90.00
_cell.angle_beta   90.00
_cell.angle_gamma   90.00
#
_symmetry.space_group_name_H-M   'P 1'
#
loop_
_entity.id
_entity.type
_entity.pdbx_description
1 polymer ?
#
loop_
_entity_poly.entity_id
_entity_poly.type
_entity_poly.pdbx_seq_one_letter_code
_entity_poly.pdbx_strand_id
1 'polypeptide(L)'
;MNPRLRSLHTYPFEKLAKLLAGAAAPAHLKHIPLSIGEPQHEPPPFVLEALRQGVGRLGAYPATAGTLELRSSASRWLQRRFRLRAGSVDPTSMVLPVNGTREALFALVQAAVDASAEPVVITPNPFYQIYEGAA
;
A
#
# COMPACT_ATOMS: atom_id res chain seq x y z
N MET A 1 -9.85 -0.36 -27.80
CA MET A 1 -9.44 0.28 -26.53
C MET A 1 -10.50 -0.05 -25.50
N ASN A 2 -10.11 -0.39 -24.28
CA ASN A 2 -11.04 -0.79 -23.21
C ASN A 2 -12.04 0.34 -22.92
N PRO A 3 -13.36 0.13 -23.05
CA PRO A 3 -14.37 1.17 -22.79
C PRO A 3 -14.37 1.67 -21.34
N ARG A 4 -13.92 0.87 -20.38
CA ARG A 4 -13.78 1.26 -18.96
C ARG A 4 -12.80 2.44 -18.75
N LEU A 5 -11.88 2.68 -19.68
CA LEU A 5 -10.99 3.85 -19.61
C LEU A 5 -11.75 5.19 -19.64
N ARG A 6 -12.97 5.22 -20.18
CA ARG A 6 -13.82 6.43 -20.22
C ARG A 6 -14.42 6.76 -18.84
N SER A 7 -14.45 5.79 -17.93
CA SER A 7 -14.98 5.94 -16.57
C SER A 7 -13.91 6.43 -15.59
N LEU A 8 -12.65 6.51 -16.01
CA LEU A 8 -11.58 6.97 -15.13
C LEU A 8 -11.74 8.47 -14.83
N HIS A 9 -11.66 8.79 -13.56
CA HIS A 9 -11.66 10.16 -13.06
C HIS A 9 -10.24 10.71 -12.90
N THR A 10 -10.10 12.03 -13.05
CA THR A 10 -8.84 12.71 -12.74
C THR A 10 -8.46 12.46 -11.30
N TYR A 11 -7.18 12.17 -11.06
CA TYR A 11 -6.64 11.91 -9.73
C TYR A 11 -6.99 13.05 -8.75
N PRO A 12 -7.58 12.78 -7.58
CA PRO A 12 -8.10 13.81 -6.69
C PRO A 12 -7.07 14.86 -6.25
N PHE A 13 -5.80 14.45 -6.03
CA PHE A 13 -4.73 15.40 -5.68
C PHE A 13 -4.37 16.34 -6.83
N GLU A 14 -4.52 15.90 -8.08
CA GLU A 14 -4.38 16.77 -9.25
C GLU A 14 -5.49 17.81 -9.30
N LYS A 15 -6.74 17.41 -9.01
CA LYS A 15 -7.87 18.34 -8.89
C LYS A 15 -7.62 19.35 -7.77
N LEU A 16 -7.15 18.88 -6.61
CA LEU A 16 -6.82 19.73 -5.47
C LEU A 16 -5.70 20.72 -5.81
N ALA A 17 -4.62 20.25 -6.47
CA ALA A 17 -3.53 21.12 -6.88
C ALA A 17 -4.00 22.23 -7.84
N LYS A 18 -4.89 21.92 -8.79
CA LYS A 18 -5.50 22.91 -9.69
C LYS A 18 -6.35 23.94 -8.93
N LEU A 19 -7.13 23.51 -7.94
CA LEU A 19 -7.93 24.41 -7.11
C LEU A 19 -7.08 25.33 -6.25
N LEU A 20 -5.93 24.87 -5.78
CA LEU A 20 -5.01 25.62 -4.92
C LEU A 20 -3.99 26.47 -5.69
N ALA A 21 -3.89 26.33 -7.01
CA ALA A 21 -2.86 27.01 -7.81
C ALA A 21 -2.87 28.54 -7.71
N GLY A 22 -4.03 29.15 -7.39
CA GLY A 22 -4.16 30.60 -7.18
C GLY A 22 -4.12 31.03 -5.71
N ALA A 23 -3.99 30.08 -4.76
CA ALA A 23 -4.00 30.40 -3.33
C ALA A 23 -2.58 30.69 -2.84
N ALA A 24 -2.34 31.91 -2.36
CA ALA A 24 -1.08 32.30 -1.73
C ALA A 24 -1.26 32.30 -0.20
N ALA A 25 -0.39 31.57 0.49
CA ALA A 25 -0.33 31.66 1.96
C ALA A 25 0.22 33.03 2.38
N PRO A 26 -0.23 33.59 3.51
CA PRO A 26 0.35 34.83 4.05
C PRO A 26 1.85 34.67 4.25
N ALA A 27 2.66 35.64 3.76
CA ALA A 27 4.12 35.55 3.76
C ALA A 27 4.76 35.43 5.17
N HIS A 28 4.05 35.86 6.20
CA HIS A 28 4.50 35.80 7.60
C HIS A 28 4.19 34.47 8.29
N LEU A 29 3.46 33.57 7.65
CA LEU A 29 3.12 32.25 8.19
C LEU A 29 3.89 31.15 7.48
N LYS A 30 4.45 30.23 8.26
CA LYS A 30 5.08 29.03 7.68
C LYS A 30 3.99 28.08 7.20
N HIS A 31 4.09 27.63 5.95
CA HIS A 31 3.18 26.62 5.42
C HIS A 31 3.39 25.27 6.13
N ILE A 32 2.32 24.69 6.64
CA ILE A 32 2.31 23.34 7.25
C ILE A 32 1.43 22.45 6.37
N PRO A 33 2.02 21.55 5.56
CA PRO A 33 1.25 20.65 4.70
C PRO A 33 0.59 19.55 5.54
N LEU A 34 -0.74 19.49 5.50
CA LEU A 34 -1.54 18.46 6.19
C LEU A 34 -2.31 17.56 5.20
N SER A 35 -2.05 17.70 3.90
CA SER A 35 -2.77 16.99 2.84
C SER A 35 -2.39 15.51 2.73
N ILE A 36 -1.22 15.12 3.20
CA ILE A 36 -0.72 13.74 3.17
C ILE A 36 -0.25 13.36 4.57
N GLY A 37 -0.81 12.27 5.10
CA GLY A 37 -0.40 11.70 6.39
C GLY A 37 0.86 10.84 6.23
N GLU A 38 2.00 11.48 5.97
CA GLU A 38 3.29 10.81 5.80
C GLU A 38 4.14 10.95 7.06
N PRO A 39 4.69 9.83 7.62
CA PRO A 39 5.66 9.93 8.70
C PRO A 39 6.93 10.64 8.24
N GLN A 40 7.33 11.68 8.99
CA GLN A 40 8.53 12.49 8.69
C GLN A 40 9.70 12.18 9.64
N HIS A 41 9.61 11.10 10.40
CA HIS A 41 10.66 10.67 11.32
C HIS A 41 11.76 9.91 10.59
N GLU A 42 13.00 10.08 11.07
CA GLU A 42 14.11 9.27 10.58
C GLU A 42 13.88 7.78 10.87
N PRO A 43 14.21 6.90 9.92
CA PRO A 43 14.12 5.46 10.16
C PRO A 43 15.10 5.05 11.27
N PRO A 44 14.76 4.04 12.10
CA PRO A 44 15.68 3.55 13.13
C PRO A 44 17.03 3.12 12.54
N PRO A 45 18.16 3.40 13.20
CA PRO A 45 19.49 3.11 12.66
C PRO A 45 19.70 1.65 12.26
N PHE A 46 19.11 0.70 13.00
CA PHE A 46 19.23 -0.73 12.70
C PHE A 46 18.57 -1.10 11.35
N VAL A 47 17.53 -0.35 10.91
CA VAL A 47 16.89 -0.57 9.60
C VAL A 47 17.84 -0.15 8.48
N LEU A 48 18.50 1.01 8.64
CA LEU A 48 19.48 1.49 7.68
C LEU A 48 20.68 0.56 7.57
N GLU A 49 21.14 0.03 8.70
CA GLU A 49 22.26 -0.93 8.73
C GLU A 49 21.87 -2.25 8.04
N ALA A 50 20.69 -2.80 8.33
CA ALA A 50 20.20 -4.01 7.67
C ALA A 50 20.09 -3.82 6.15
N LEU A 51 19.67 -2.63 5.69
CA LEU A 51 19.61 -2.29 4.26
C LEU A 51 21.02 -2.26 3.64
N ARG A 52 22.00 -1.62 4.28
CA ARG A 52 23.40 -1.58 3.82
C ARG A 52 23.99 -2.96 3.66
N GLN A 53 23.76 -3.83 4.65
CA GLN A 53 24.24 -5.23 4.61
C GLN A 53 23.53 -6.05 3.53
N GLY A 54 22.29 -5.71 3.18
CA GLY A 54 21.48 -6.40 2.18
C GLY A 54 21.77 -6.01 0.73
N VAL A 55 22.39 -4.85 0.48
CA VAL A 55 22.57 -4.29 -0.88
C VAL A 55 23.27 -5.26 -1.83
N GLY A 56 24.28 -6.00 -1.38
CA GLY A 56 25.01 -6.97 -2.21
C GLY A 56 24.16 -8.13 -2.77
N ARG A 57 22.94 -8.32 -2.24
CA ARG A 57 22.01 -9.38 -2.69
C ARG A 57 21.01 -8.92 -3.77
N LEU A 58 21.06 -7.66 -4.18
CA LEU A 58 20.12 -7.09 -5.17
C LEU A 58 20.36 -7.54 -6.62
N GLY A 59 21.43 -8.29 -6.88
CA GLY A 59 21.79 -8.72 -8.24
C GLY A 59 20.95 -9.87 -8.81
N ALA A 60 19.98 -10.41 -8.08
CA ALA A 60 19.15 -11.52 -8.54
C ALA A 60 17.66 -11.19 -8.40
N TYR A 61 16.86 -11.73 -9.31
CA TYR A 61 15.40 -11.64 -9.19
C TYR A 61 14.91 -12.34 -7.92
N PRO A 62 14.02 -11.73 -7.15
CA PRO A 62 13.40 -12.40 -6.01
C PRO A 62 12.45 -13.51 -6.48
N ALA A 63 12.27 -14.53 -5.64
CA ALA A 63 11.23 -15.52 -5.87
C ALA A 63 9.85 -14.84 -5.85
N THR A 64 8.93 -15.29 -6.70
CA THR A 64 7.57 -14.74 -6.84
C THR A 64 6.84 -14.67 -5.49
N ALA A 65 6.97 -15.69 -4.66
CA ALA A 65 6.37 -15.72 -3.32
C ALA A 65 7.19 -14.96 -2.25
N GLY A 66 8.30 -14.34 -2.62
CA GLY A 66 9.28 -13.80 -1.67
C GLY A 66 10.05 -14.89 -0.93
N THR A 67 11.00 -14.50 -0.08
CA THR A 67 11.77 -15.47 0.70
C THR A 67 10.95 -16.05 1.85
N LEU A 68 11.16 -17.32 2.17
CA LEU A 68 10.50 -17.95 3.33
C LEU A 68 10.90 -17.25 4.64
N GLU A 69 12.13 -16.74 4.71
CA GLU A 69 12.64 -15.99 5.86
C GLU A 69 11.80 -14.71 6.13
N LEU A 70 11.52 -13.93 5.10
CA LEU A 70 10.66 -12.75 5.20
C LEU A 70 9.24 -13.12 5.64
N ARG A 71 8.64 -14.11 4.96
CA ARG A 71 7.30 -14.58 5.26
C ARG A 71 7.17 -15.12 6.68
N SER A 72 8.15 -15.89 7.13
CA SER A 72 8.22 -16.41 8.51
C SER A 72 8.37 -15.28 9.53
N SER A 73 9.13 -14.25 9.20
CA SER A 73 9.30 -13.09 10.09
C SER A 73 8.00 -12.29 10.21
N ALA A 74 7.29 -12.08 9.10
CA ALA A 74 5.97 -11.46 9.09
C ALA A 74 4.95 -12.27 9.90
N SER A 75 4.90 -13.59 9.70
CA SER A 75 4.04 -14.51 10.45
C SER A 75 4.29 -14.40 11.96
N ARG A 76 5.54 -14.50 12.40
CA ARG A 76 5.91 -14.35 13.82
C ARG A 76 5.54 -12.98 14.37
N TRP A 77 5.72 -11.93 13.58
CA TRP A 77 5.34 -10.57 13.98
C TRP A 77 3.82 -10.46 14.20
N LEU A 78 3.01 -10.94 13.25
CA LEU A 78 1.55 -10.96 13.35
C LEU A 78 1.07 -11.70 14.59
N GLN A 79 1.61 -12.90 14.83
CA GLN A 79 1.24 -13.71 15.99
C GLN A 79 1.56 -12.97 17.31
N ARG A 80 2.73 -12.36 17.44
CA ARG A 80 3.09 -11.56 18.63
C ARG A 80 2.25 -10.29 18.77
N ARG A 81 2.10 -9.54 17.67
CA ARG A 81 1.43 -8.22 17.69
C ARG A 81 -0.05 -8.34 18.05
N PHE A 82 -0.71 -9.37 17.56
CA PHE A 82 -2.14 -9.58 17.73
C PHE A 82 -2.47 -10.71 18.71
N ARG A 83 -1.46 -11.24 19.41
CA ARG A 83 -1.61 -12.34 20.39
C ARG A 83 -2.36 -13.56 19.81
N LEU A 84 -2.07 -13.88 18.56
CA LEU A 84 -2.66 -15.04 17.90
C LEU A 84 -2.03 -16.33 18.44
N ARG A 85 -2.77 -17.44 18.30
CA ARG A 85 -2.23 -18.76 18.64
C ARG A 85 -0.95 -19.05 17.84
N ALA A 86 0.05 -19.64 18.48
CA ALA A 86 1.26 -20.06 17.81
C ALA A 86 0.95 -20.99 16.63
N GLY A 87 1.56 -20.74 15.47
CA GLY A 87 1.34 -21.50 14.24
C GLY A 87 0.04 -21.20 13.50
N SER A 88 -0.82 -20.27 13.98
CA SER A 88 -2.07 -19.93 13.30
C SER A 88 -1.91 -19.15 11.99
N VAL A 89 -0.74 -18.58 11.75
CA VAL A 89 -0.40 -17.91 10.48
C VAL A 89 0.71 -18.72 9.83
N ASP A 90 0.34 -19.54 8.85
CA ASP A 90 1.31 -20.32 8.08
C ASP A 90 2.07 -19.41 7.07
N PRO A 91 3.39 -19.27 7.19
CA PRO A 91 4.17 -18.44 6.27
C PRO A 91 4.22 -18.98 4.85
N THR A 92 3.86 -20.24 4.62
CA THR A 92 3.94 -20.86 3.29
C THR A 92 2.69 -20.62 2.45
N SER A 93 1.53 -20.47 3.10
CA SER A 93 0.23 -20.36 2.44
C SER A 93 -0.55 -19.08 2.77
N MET A 94 -0.22 -18.38 3.86
CA MET A 94 -1.01 -17.24 4.36
C MET A 94 -0.27 -15.90 4.30
N VAL A 95 0.96 -15.86 3.80
CA VAL A 95 1.77 -14.64 3.71
C VAL A 95 2.34 -14.50 2.31
N LEU A 96 1.95 -13.42 1.62
CA LEU A 96 2.48 -13.06 0.31
C LEU A 96 3.06 -11.63 0.37
N PRO A 97 4.38 -11.44 0.26
CA PRO A 97 4.97 -10.12 0.12
C PRO A 97 4.56 -9.45 -1.19
N VAL A 98 4.32 -8.16 -1.12
CA VAL A 98 3.95 -7.33 -2.27
C VAL A 98 4.81 -6.06 -2.30
N ASN A 99 4.92 -5.39 -3.44
CA ASN A 99 5.72 -4.17 -3.60
C ASN A 99 5.07 -2.93 -2.97
N GLY A 100 3.83 -3.04 -2.52
CA GLY A 100 3.12 -2.00 -1.82
C GLY A 100 1.65 -2.35 -1.59
N THR A 101 1.06 -1.75 -0.56
CA THR A 101 -0.34 -2.02 -0.19
C THR A 101 -1.35 -1.56 -1.24
N ARG A 102 -1.03 -0.53 -2.02
CA ARG A 102 -1.88 -0.07 -3.13
C ARG A 102 -2.03 -1.16 -4.19
N GLU A 103 -0.93 -1.75 -4.62
CA GLU A 103 -0.91 -2.85 -5.57
C GLU A 103 -1.64 -4.08 -5.01
N ALA A 104 -1.39 -4.41 -3.75
CA ALA A 104 -2.04 -5.53 -3.07
C ALA A 104 -3.57 -5.36 -3.00
N LEU A 105 -4.06 -4.19 -2.64
CA LEU A 105 -5.49 -3.90 -2.55
C LEU A 105 -6.16 -4.01 -3.93
N PHE A 106 -5.52 -3.47 -4.97
CA PHE A 106 -6.02 -3.61 -6.34
C PHE A 106 -6.07 -5.09 -6.77
N ALA A 107 -4.95 -5.80 -6.64
CA ALA A 107 -4.84 -7.19 -7.04
C ALA A 107 -5.78 -8.11 -6.24
N LEU A 108 -6.00 -7.85 -4.95
CA LEU A 108 -6.93 -8.61 -4.12
C LEU A 108 -8.36 -8.55 -4.66
N VAL A 109 -8.83 -7.36 -5.03
CA VAL A 109 -10.18 -7.22 -5.61
C VAL A 109 -10.27 -7.97 -6.94
N GLN A 110 -9.26 -7.83 -7.81
CA GLN A 110 -9.23 -8.56 -9.10
C GLN A 110 -9.22 -10.08 -8.91
N ALA A 111 -8.59 -10.59 -7.85
CA ALA A 111 -8.51 -12.03 -7.57
C ALA A 111 -9.75 -12.58 -6.86
N ALA A 112 -10.43 -11.77 -6.04
CA ALA A 112 -11.50 -12.22 -5.16
C ALA A 112 -12.92 -11.97 -5.73
N VAL A 113 -13.06 -11.01 -6.65
CA VAL A 113 -14.36 -10.54 -7.14
C VAL A 113 -14.58 -11.00 -8.58
N ASP A 114 -15.63 -11.78 -8.79
CA ASP A 114 -16.09 -12.14 -10.12
C ASP A 114 -17.00 -11.04 -10.68
N ALA A 115 -16.48 -10.24 -11.59
CA ALA A 115 -17.20 -9.13 -12.22
C ALA A 115 -18.44 -9.58 -13.03
N SER A 116 -18.53 -10.85 -13.44
CA SER A 116 -19.67 -11.39 -14.19
C SER A 116 -20.90 -11.68 -13.32
N ALA A 117 -20.69 -11.74 -12.00
CA ALA A 117 -21.74 -12.05 -11.02
C ALA A 117 -22.46 -10.79 -10.48
N GLU A 118 -22.28 -9.63 -11.08
CA GLU A 118 -22.80 -8.34 -10.61
C GLU A 118 -22.49 -8.07 -9.12
N PRO A 119 -21.21 -8.16 -8.74
CA PRO A 119 -20.80 -8.08 -7.35
C PRO A 119 -20.98 -6.66 -6.78
N VAL A 120 -21.15 -6.59 -5.46
CA VAL A 120 -21.17 -5.33 -4.71
C VAL A 120 -19.91 -5.25 -3.84
N VAL A 121 -19.12 -4.20 -4.04
CA VAL A 121 -17.95 -3.89 -3.19
C VAL A 121 -18.32 -2.77 -2.23
N ILE A 122 -18.26 -3.03 -0.92
CA ILE A 122 -18.60 -2.06 0.12
C ILE A 122 -17.29 -1.42 0.61
N THR A 123 -17.23 -0.09 0.58
CA THR A 123 -16.08 0.70 1.04
C THR A 123 -16.49 1.70 2.13
N PRO A 124 -15.59 2.08 3.06
CA PRO A 124 -15.88 3.16 4.02
C PRO A 124 -16.03 4.51 3.28
N ASN A 125 -16.63 5.50 3.93
CA ASN A 125 -16.69 6.86 3.43
C ASN A 125 -16.25 7.83 4.55
N PRO A 126 -15.19 8.63 4.37
CA PRO A 126 -14.30 8.71 3.20
C PRO A 126 -13.46 7.45 2.99
N PHE A 127 -13.03 7.20 1.76
CA PHE A 127 -12.31 6.00 1.37
C PHE A 127 -10.98 6.30 0.64
N TYR A 128 -10.14 5.28 0.61
CA TYR A 128 -8.94 5.31 -0.21
C TYR A 128 -9.31 4.96 -1.67
N GLN A 129 -9.00 5.87 -2.61
CA GLN A 129 -9.45 5.78 -4.01
C GLN A 129 -9.07 4.49 -4.75
N ILE A 130 -8.11 3.74 -4.26
CA ILE A 130 -7.76 2.44 -4.85
C ILE A 130 -8.90 1.43 -4.75
N TYR A 131 -9.79 1.57 -3.77
CA TYR A 131 -10.95 0.69 -3.63
C TYR A 131 -11.92 0.86 -4.79
N GLU A 132 -12.23 2.13 -5.14
CA GLU A 132 -13.08 2.46 -6.29
C GLU A 132 -12.42 2.02 -7.61
N GLY A 133 -11.12 2.30 -7.77
CA GLY A 133 -10.39 1.92 -8.98
C GLY A 133 -10.20 0.41 -9.16
N ALA A 134 -10.32 -0.38 -8.08
CA ALA A 134 -10.22 -1.83 -8.13
C ALA A 134 -11.58 -2.52 -8.34
N ALA A 135 -12.68 -1.92 -7.90
CA ALA A 135 -14.05 -2.41 -8.07
C ALA A 135 -14.60 -2.13 -9.45
#